data_658ddfe97f7614fcd744fa2f5dc28377
#
_entry.id   658ddfe97f7614fcd744fa2f5dc28377
#
_cell.length_a   1.000
_cell.length_b   1.000
_cell.length_c   1.000
_cell.angle_alpha   90.00
_cell.angle_beta   90.00
_cell.angle_gamma   90.00
#
_symmetry.space_group_name_H-M   'P 1'
#
loop_
_entity.id
_entity.type
_entity.pdbx_description
1 polymer ?
#
loop_
_entity_poly.entity_id
_entity_poly.type
_entity_poly.pdbx_seq_one_letter_code
_entity_poly.pdbx_strand_id
1 'polypeptide(L)'
;RLHARGTLSLVSHPDSVGATPRPLASYDNLYDAVKGVAKRMDRREDILLLYLTMHGTPEHELALYFPPYMDDALTPDDIAFILDKARIRNRVIVISACYSGGFIARLHGDNTLLMTAARSDRPSFGCDSDSTATFFGRAWLVEGLNRETDFTAAFRHAEKRIAGWEDTAGFEPSHPQVSE
;
A
#
# COMPACT_ATOMS: atom_id res chain seq x y z
N ARG A 1 3.54 -13.43 -15.80
CA ARG A 1 4.02 -12.12 -15.27
C ARG A 1 2.90 -11.12 -15.42
N LEU A 2 2.59 -10.40 -14.33
CA LEU A 2 1.69 -9.26 -14.38
C LEU A 2 2.41 -8.12 -15.14
N HIS A 3 1.79 -7.63 -16.21
CA HIS A 3 2.33 -6.52 -16.98
C HIS A 3 1.52 -5.25 -16.67
N ALA A 4 2.12 -4.32 -15.93
CA ALA A 4 1.54 -3.00 -15.76
C ALA A 4 1.64 -2.21 -17.06
N ARG A 5 0.54 -1.64 -17.54
CA ARG A 5 0.51 -0.75 -18.71
C ARG A 5 1.12 0.62 -18.45
N GLY A 6 1.25 0.98 -17.17
CA GLY A 6 1.91 2.19 -16.71
C GLY A 6 2.08 2.15 -15.21
N THR A 7 3.12 2.84 -14.73
CA THR A 7 3.40 2.98 -13.30
C THR A 7 3.64 4.45 -13.00
N LEU A 8 3.03 4.94 -11.92
CA LEU A 8 3.27 6.27 -11.37
C LEU A 8 3.72 6.10 -9.93
N SER A 9 4.76 6.83 -9.53
CA SER A 9 5.28 6.79 -8.17
C SER A 9 5.25 8.17 -7.54
N LEU A 10 4.77 8.25 -6.31
CA LEU A 10 4.91 9.39 -5.42
C LEU A 10 5.95 9.05 -4.36
N VAL A 11 6.69 10.02 -3.88
CA VAL A 11 7.79 9.83 -2.92
C VAL A 11 7.63 10.73 -1.72
N SER A 12 8.06 10.26 -0.54
CA SER A 12 7.93 11.01 0.72
C SER A 12 9.12 11.96 0.97
N HIS A 13 10.18 11.91 0.16
CA HIS A 13 11.35 12.76 0.34
C HIS A 13 11.99 13.11 -1.03
N PRO A 14 12.40 14.39 -1.29
CA PRO A 14 13.01 14.77 -2.56
C PRO A 14 14.30 14.03 -2.86
N ASP A 15 15.12 13.70 -1.85
CA ASP A 15 16.35 12.94 -2.03
C ASP A 15 16.12 11.48 -2.45
N SER A 16 14.88 10.97 -2.29
CA SER A 16 14.46 9.65 -2.78
C SER A 16 14.16 9.64 -4.28
N VAL A 17 14.28 10.77 -4.96
CA VAL A 17 13.73 10.97 -6.30
C VAL A 17 14.66 10.48 -7.42
N GLY A 18 15.93 10.22 -7.13
CA GLY A 18 16.89 9.82 -8.16
C GLY A 18 17.03 10.89 -9.27
N ALA A 19 17.46 10.48 -10.47
CA ALA A 19 17.70 11.37 -11.60
C ALA A 19 16.41 11.95 -12.23
N THR A 20 15.24 11.40 -11.92
CA THR A 20 13.95 11.87 -12.47
C THR A 20 13.06 12.37 -11.33
N PRO A 21 12.68 13.66 -11.33
CA PRO A 21 11.79 14.22 -10.33
C PRO A 21 10.45 13.45 -10.26
N ARG A 22 10.04 13.11 -9.06
CA ARG A 22 8.73 12.47 -8.77
C ARG A 22 7.93 13.38 -7.85
N PRO A 23 6.59 13.46 -8.01
CA PRO A 23 5.76 14.24 -7.11
C PRO A 23 5.86 13.70 -5.68
N LEU A 24 5.71 14.60 -4.70
CA LEU A 24 5.62 14.22 -3.29
C LEU A 24 4.37 13.36 -3.04
N ALA A 25 4.47 12.43 -2.11
CA ALA A 25 3.35 11.63 -1.62
C ALA A 25 2.47 12.47 -0.68
N SER A 26 1.73 13.44 -1.23
CA SER A 26 0.72 14.25 -0.56
C SER A 26 -0.68 13.79 -0.94
N TYR A 27 -1.70 14.23 -0.19
CA TYR A 27 -3.10 13.99 -0.52
C TYR A 27 -3.45 14.49 -1.93
N ASP A 28 -3.11 15.75 -2.25
CA ASP A 28 -3.44 16.37 -3.55
C ASP A 28 -2.77 15.63 -4.70
N ASN A 29 -1.49 15.28 -4.56
CA ASN A 29 -0.77 14.53 -5.58
C ASN A 29 -1.30 13.11 -5.76
N LEU A 30 -1.74 12.44 -4.68
CA LEU A 30 -2.40 11.15 -4.78
C LEU A 30 -3.75 11.26 -5.52
N TYR A 31 -4.56 12.24 -5.15
CA TYR A 31 -5.82 12.54 -5.83
C TYR A 31 -5.64 12.77 -7.32
N ASP A 32 -4.71 13.64 -7.69
CA ASP A 32 -4.42 13.96 -9.09
C ASP A 32 -3.80 12.78 -9.85
N ALA A 33 -2.95 12.00 -9.20
CA ALA A 33 -2.37 10.78 -9.78
C ALA A 33 -3.45 9.75 -10.11
N VAL A 34 -4.31 9.40 -9.16
CA VAL A 34 -5.40 8.43 -9.36
C VAL A 34 -6.38 8.93 -10.41
N LYS A 35 -6.73 10.22 -10.38
CA LYS A 35 -7.57 10.85 -11.41
C LYS A 35 -6.92 10.83 -12.80
N GLY A 36 -5.61 11.06 -12.86
CA GLY A 36 -4.83 11.00 -14.10
C GLY A 36 -4.78 9.60 -14.70
N VAL A 37 -4.58 8.58 -13.85
CA VAL A 37 -4.64 7.16 -14.24
C VAL A 37 -6.04 6.81 -14.73
N ALA A 38 -7.10 7.20 -14.02
CA ALA A 38 -8.48 6.93 -14.38
C ALA A 38 -8.90 7.50 -15.74
N LYS A 39 -8.22 8.56 -16.23
CA LYS A 39 -8.46 9.13 -17.57
C LYS A 39 -7.82 8.31 -18.69
N ARG A 40 -6.84 7.45 -18.38
CA ARG A 40 -6.03 6.70 -19.35
C ARG A 40 -6.36 5.22 -19.40
N MET A 41 -7.22 4.73 -18.51
CA MET A 41 -7.62 3.34 -18.39
C MET A 41 -9.09 3.14 -18.76
N ASP A 42 -9.45 1.93 -19.14
CA ASP A 42 -10.84 1.50 -19.12
C ASP A 42 -11.26 1.24 -17.67
N ARG A 43 -12.10 2.13 -17.13
CA ARG A 43 -12.50 2.07 -15.71
C ARG A 43 -13.37 0.86 -15.35
N ARG A 44 -13.89 0.13 -16.33
CA ARG A 44 -14.73 -1.06 -16.14
C ARG A 44 -13.94 -2.35 -16.25
N GLU A 45 -12.93 -2.37 -17.11
CA GLU A 45 -12.20 -3.60 -17.46
C GLU A 45 -10.78 -3.62 -16.87
N ASP A 46 -10.08 -2.48 -16.87
CA ASP A 46 -8.72 -2.41 -16.31
C ASP A 46 -8.70 -2.46 -14.78
N ILE A 47 -7.59 -2.90 -14.22
CA ILE A 47 -7.37 -3.00 -12.78
C ILE A 47 -6.43 -1.87 -12.33
N LEU A 48 -6.85 -1.09 -11.34
CA LEU A 48 -5.95 -0.20 -10.59
C LEU A 48 -5.26 -0.99 -9.48
N LEU A 49 -3.93 -1.06 -9.52
CA LEU A 49 -3.12 -1.46 -8.36
C LEU A 49 -2.63 -0.20 -7.65
N LEU A 50 -3.11 0.03 -6.42
CA LEU A 50 -2.67 1.10 -5.53
C LEU A 50 -1.85 0.49 -4.39
N TYR A 51 -0.54 0.76 -4.37
CA TYR A 51 0.37 0.33 -3.32
C TYR A 51 0.78 1.53 -2.47
N LEU A 52 0.41 1.51 -1.19
CA LEU A 52 0.73 2.53 -0.20
C LEU A 52 1.71 1.95 0.82
N THR A 53 2.86 2.61 1.01
CA THR A 53 3.86 2.20 2.00
C THR A 53 4.34 3.42 2.77
N MET A 54 4.06 3.46 4.06
CA MET A 54 4.39 4.56 4.97
C MET A 54 4.15 4.15 6.43
N HIS A 55 4.45 5.03 7.37
CA HIS A 55 4.07 4.80 8.76
C HIS A 55 2.56 4.85 8.95
N GLY A 56 2.04 3.99 9.81
CA GLY A 56 0.64 3.98 10.22
C GLY A 56 0.49 4.20 11.72
N THR A 57 -0.62 4.80 12.14
CA THR A 57 -0.94 5.08 13.55
C THR A 57 -2.03 4.16 14.08
N PRO A 58 -2.16 4.01 15.43
CA PRO A 58 -3.26 3.26 16.03
C PRO A 58 -4.65 3.79 15.67
N GLU A 59 -4.75 5.06 15.29
CA GLU A 59 -5.97 5.73 14.83
C GLU A 59 -6.31 5.39 13.38
N HIS A 60 -5.52 4.51 12.74
CA HIS A 60 -5.65 4.08 11.34
C HIS A 60 -5.42 5.22 10.34
N GLU A 61 -4.38 6.02 10.57
CA GLU A 61 -3.94 7.07 9.68
C GLU A 61 -2.59 6.72 9.07
N LEU A 62 -2.38 7.05 7.80
CA LEU A 62 -1.11 6.90 7.12
C LEU A 62 -0.37 8.24 7.13
N ALA A 63 0.78 8.29 7.77
CA ALA A 63 1.54 9.53 7.96
C ALA A 63 2.08 10.08 6.64
N LEU A 64 1.77 11.32 6.34
CA LEU A 64 2.34 12.12 5.28
C LEU A 64 3.32 13.13 5.92
N TYR A 65 4.54 12.67 6.21
CA TYR A 65 5.49 13.44 6.97
C TYR A 65 6.72 13.84 6.13
N PHE A 66 6.85 15.13 5.91
CA PHE A 66 7.96 15.72 5.17
C PHE A 66 8.27 17.14 5.69
N PRO A 67 8.90 17.28 6.87
CA PRO A 67 9.16 18.59 7.45
C PRO A 67 10.20 19.38 6.64
N PRO A 68 10.10 20.73 6.59
CA PRO A 68 9.04 21.55 7.16
C PRO A 68 7.81 21.70 6.27
N TYR A 69 7.68 20.96 5.18
CA TYR A 69 6.73 21.21 4.10
C TYR A 69 5.41 20.45 4.27
N MET A 70 5.42 19.33 4.99
CA MET A 70 4.23 18.50 5.15
C MET A 70 4.26 17.77 6.49
N ASP A 71 3.15 17.92 7.24
CA ASP A 71 2.83 17.16 8.43
C ASP A 71 1.32 16.92 8.41
N ASP A 72 0.92 15.83 7.77
CA ASP A 72 -0.47 15.50 7.45
C ASP A 72 -0.65 13.98 7.50
N ALA A 73 -1.87 13.50 7.28
CA ALA A 73 -2.19 12.07 7.27
C ALA A 73 -3.26 11.74 6.23
N LEU A 74 -3.25 10.49 5.76
CA LEU A 74 -4.32 9.91 4.95
C LEU A 74 -5.17 8.98 5.80
N THR A 75 -6.44 9.29 5.92
CA THR A 75 -7.43 8.45 6.58
C THR A 75 -8.05 7.43 5.61
N PRO A 76 -8.74 6.39 6.12
CA PRO A 76 -9.53 5.49 5.27
C PRO A 76 -10.59 6.24 4.43
N ASP A 77 -11.19 7.30 4.97
CA ASP A 77 -12.18 8.11 4.26
C ASP A 77 -11.57 8.92 3.10
N ASP A 78 -10.36 9.44 3.26
CA ASP A 78 -9.64 10.14 2.20
C ASP A 78 -9.37 9.22 1.01
N ILE A 79 -8.85 8.02 1.27
CA ILE A 79 -8.58 7.03 0.23
C ILE A 79 -9.89 6.61 -0.45
N ALA A 80 -10.94 6.34 0.33
CA ALA A 80 -12.24 6.01 -0.23
C ALA A 80 -12.78 7.14 -1.13
N PHE A 81 -12.70 8.40 -0.69
CA PHE A 81 -13.12 9.55 -1.47
C PHE A 81 -12.37 9.64 -2.81
N ILE A 82 -11.04 9.49 -2.79
CA ILE A 82 -10.21 9.50 -4.00
C ILE A 82 -10.64 8.42 -4.97
N LEU A 83 -10.82 7.19 -4.50
CA LEU A 83 -11.22 6.03 -5.30
C LEU A 83 -12.63 6.17 -5.86
N ASP A 84 -13.57 6.68 -5.08
CA ASP A 84 -14.96 6.92 -5.50
C ASP A 84 -15.04 8.00 -6.59
N LYS A 85 -14.25 9.07 -6.46
CA LYS A 85 -14.15 10.11 -7.50
C LYS A 85 -13.53 9.59 -8.79
N ALA A 86 -12.59 8.67 -8.71
CA ALA A 86 -11.97 8.05 -9.88
C ALA A 86 -12.93 7.12 -10.65
N ARG A 87 -13.93 6.54 -9.99
CA ARG A 87 -14.92 5.61 -10.55
C ARG A 87 -14.28 4.40 -11.25
N ILE A 88 -13.16 3.92 -10.73
CA ILE A 88 -12.50 2.71 -11.22
C ILE A 88 -13.16 1.51 -10.55
N ARG A 89 -13.63 0.56 -11.35
CA ARG A 89 -14.39 -0.59 -10.87
C ARG A 89 -13.49 -1.61 -10.16
N ASN A 90 -12.46 -2.09 -10.85
CA ASN A 90 -11.64 -3.18 -10.35
C ASN A 90 -10.39 -2.61 -9.66
N ARG A 91 -10.19 -2.96 -8.40
CA ARG A 91 -9.15 -2.38 -7.55
C ARG A 91 -8.38 -3.45 -6.82
N VAL A 92 -7.07 -3.31 -6.78
CA VAL A 92 -6.17 -4.01 -5.85
C VAL A 92 -5.51 -2.94 -5.00
N ILE A 93 -5.83 -2.92 -3.72
CA ILE A 93 -5.31 -1.93 -2.77
C ILE A 93 -4.39 -2.67 -1.81
N VAL A 94 -3.18 -2.17 -1.66
CA VAL A 94 -2.17 -2.76 -0.79
C VAL A 94 -1.65 -1.69 0.15
N ILE A 95 -1.78 -1.92 1.46
CA ILE A 95 -1.35 -0.98 2.49
C ILE A 95 -0.27 -1.62 3.35
N SER A 96 0.98 -1.22 3.13
CA SER A 96 2.14 -1.66 3.88
C SER A 96 2.45 -0.63 4.98
N ALA A 97 1.71 -0.74 6.09
CA ALA A 97 1.82 0.15 7.25
C ALA A 97 1.42 -0.58 8.54
N CYS A 98 1.86 -0.06 9.68
CA CYS A 98 1.33 -0.46 10.98
C CYS A 98 -0.17 -0.17 11.05
N TYR A 99 -0.93 -0.99 11.78
CA TYR A 99 -2.38 -0.84 12.03
C TYR A 99 -3.24 -0.79 10.76
N SER A 100 -2.67 -1.20 9.62
CA SER A 100 -3.30 -1.06 8.30
C SER A 100 -4.60 -1.87 8.11
N GLY A 101 -4.84 -2.89 8.95
CA GLY A 101 -6.12 -3.61 8.96
C GLY A 101 -7.33 -2.74 9.27
N GLY A 102 -7.14 -1.58 9.92
CA GLY A 102 -8.21 -0.61 10.17
C GLY A 102 -8.82 0.01 8.92
N PHE A 103 -8.12 -0.06 7.79
CA PHE A 103 -8.61 0.42 6.50
C PHE A 103 -9.64 -0.51 5.86
N ILE A 104 -9.70 -1.81 6.27
CA ILE A 104 -10.53 -2.81 5.63
C ILE A 104 -12.00 -2.44 5.69
N ALA A 105 -12.50 -2.06 6.86
CA ALA A 105 -13.92 -1.76 7.06
C ALA A 105 -14.45 -0.67 6.11
N ARG A 106 -13.58 0.29 5.73
CA ARG A 106 -13.97 1.42 4.88
C ARG A 106 -13.71 1.19 3.40
N LEU A 107 -12.72 0.37 3.05
CA LEU A 107 -12.26 0.22 1.67
C LEU A 107 -12.69 -1.10 1.00
N HIS A 108 -13.26 -2.05 1.75
CA HIS A 108 -13.74 -3.31 1.16
C HIS A 108 -14.88 -3.06 0.15
N GLY A 109 -15.06 -3.96 -0.79
CA GLY A 109 -16.13 -3.87 -1.79
C GLY A 109 -16.03 -4.96 -2.84
N ASP A 110 -17.14 -5.26 -3.53
CA ASP A 110 -17.32 -6.40 -4.45
C ASP A 110 -16.25 -6.55 -5.55
N ASN A 111 -15.58 -5.47 -5.92
CA ASN A 111 -14.55 -5.49 -6.96
C ASN A 111 -13.21 -4.96 -6.42
N THR A 112 -12.98 -5.14 -5.13
CA THR A 112 -11.79 -4.65 -4.45
C THR A 112 -11.09 -5.78 -3.73
N LEU A 113 -9.88 -6.13 -4.15
CA LEU A 113 -8.96 -6.94 -3.38
C LEU A 113 -8.13 -6.00 -2.50
N LEU A 114 -8.25 -6.12 -1.20
CA LEU A 114 -7.53 -5.30 -0.24
C LEU A 114 -6.59 -6.17 0.59
N MET A 115 -5.32 -5.80 0.65
CA MET A 115 -4.28 -6.47 1.43
C MET A 115 -3.60 -5.48 2.35
N THR A 116 -3.40 -5.88 3.62
CA THR A 116 -2.79 -5.05 4.64
C THR A 116 -1.63 -5.77 5.33
N ALA A 117 -0.59 -5.02 5.68
CA ALA A 117 0.62 -5.57 6.30
C ALA A 117 0.42 -5.99 7.76
N ALA A 118 -0.62 -5.50 8.41
CA ALA A 118 -0.91 -5.80 9.80
C ALA A 118 -2.41 -5.79 10.08
N ARG A 119 -2.81 -6.45 11.16
CA ARG A 119 -4.15 -6.31 11.75
C ARG A 119 -4.34 -4.88 12.30
N SER A 120 -5.59 -4.48 12.52
CA SER A 120 -5.95 -3.11 12.96
C SER A 120 -5.35 -2.69 14.31
N ASP A 121 -4.97 -3.64 15.15
CA ASP A 121 -4.40 -3.43 16.48
C ASP A 121 -2.91 -3.82 16.58
N ARG A 122 -2.22 -4.01 15.43
CA ARG A 122 -0.84 -4.52 15.39
C ARG A 122 0.10 -3.63 14.58
N PRO A 123 1.37 -3.47 15.02
CA PRO A 123 2.39 -2.90 14.16
C PRO A 123 2.78 -3.84 13.02
N SER A 124 3.48 -3.32 12.03
CA SER A 124 4.24 -4.05 11.03
C SER A 124 5.72 -3.69 11.13
N PHE A 125 6.61 -4.48 10.49
CA PHE A 125 8.05 -4.39 10.74
C PHE A 125 8.87 -4.20 9.46
N GLY A 126 10.18 -3.93 9.65
CA GLY A 126 11.14 -3.76 8.56
C GLY A 126 11.15 -2.34 7.98
N CYS A 127 10.80 -1.32 8.78
CA CYS A 127 10.86 0.09 8.39
C CYS A 127 12.07 0.83 9.01
N ASP A 128 13.11 0.10 9.38
CA ASP A 128 14.35 0.68 9.89
C ASP A 128 15.12 1.40 8.79
N SER A 129 15.94 2.39 9.16
CA SER A 129 16.72 3.22 8.22
C SER A 129 17.63 2.42 7.27
N ASP A 130 18.07 1.24 7.68
CA ASP A 130 18.95 0.37 6.88
C ASP A 130 18.17 -0.66 6.05
N SER A 131 16.85 -0.69 6.18
CA SER A 131 15.99 -1.62 5.46
C SER A 131 15.67 -1.11 4.06
N THR A 132 15.87 -1.94 3.04
CA THR A 132 15.51 -1.61 1.64
C THR A 132 14.01 -1.74 1.35
N ALA A 133 13.29 -2.46 2.20
CA ALA A 133 11.84 -2.64 2.12
C ALA A 133 11.28 -3.12 3.46
N THR A 134 10.02 -2.81 3.75
CA THR A 134 9.28 -3.40 4.88
C THR A 134 9.20 -4.92 4.74
N PHE A 135 8.96 -5.65 5.83
CA PHE A 135 8.74 -7.11 5.76
C PHE A 135 7.65 -7.46 4.76
N PHE A 136 6.53 -6.74 4.81
CA PHE A 136 5.43 -6.96 3.87
C PHE A 136 5.82 -6.63 2.43
N GLY A 137 6.46 -5.50 2.20
CA GLY A 137 6.93 -5.11 0.88
C GLY A 137 7.91 -6.13 0.28
N ARG A 138 8.86 -6.61 1.07
CA ARG A 138 9.79 -7.66 0.66
C ARG A 138 9.08 -8.98 0.38
N ALA A 139 8.23 -9.44 1.30
CA ALA A 139 7.59 -10.74 1.20
C ALA A 139 6.56 -10.80 0.05
N TRP A 140 5.73 -9.76 -0.08
CA TRP A 140 4.67 -9.74 -1.08
C TRP A 140 5.14 -9.24 -2.45
N LEU A 141 5.73 -8.02 -2.49
CA LEU A 141 6.08 -7.37 -3.76
C LEU A 141 7.33 -7.99 -4.39
N VAL A 142 8.41 -8.22 -3.59
CA VAL A 142 9.68 -8.70 -4.13
C VAL A 142 9.71 -10.22 -4.27
N GLU A 143 9.31 -10.97 -3.23
CA GLU A 143 9.38 -12.44 -3.27
C GLU A 143 8.11 -13.05 -3.88
N GLY A 144 6.93 -12.66 -3.39
CA GLY A 144 5.64 -13.24 -3.77
C GLY A 144 5.29 -13.03 -5.23
N LEU A 145 5.25 -11.79 -5.71
CA LEU A 145 4.87 -11.48 -7.10
C LEU A 145 5.90 -11.94 -8.16
N ASN A 146 7.13 -12.28 -7.76
CA ASN A 146 8.09 -12.91 -8.66
C ASN A 146 7.90 -14.43 -8.79
N ARG A 147 7.14 -15.04 -7.90
CA ARG A 147 6.87 -16.50 -7.86
C ARG A 147 5.46 -16.82 -8.33
N GLU A 148 4.50 -16.00 -7.90
CA GLU A 148 3.07 -16.22 -8.11
C GLU A 148 2.53 -15.25 -9.17
N THR A 149 1.55 -15.69 -9.92
CA THR A 149 0.82 -14.88 -10.90
C THR A 149 -0.51 -14.35 -10.36
N ASP A 150 -0.88 -14.78 -9.17
CA ASP A 150 -2.09 -14.42 -8.45
C ASP A 150 -1.75 -13.62 -7.20
N PHE A 151 -2.44 -12.50 -6.96
CA PHE A 151 -2.17 -11.60 -5.84
C PHE A 151 -2.41 -12.24 -4.49
N THR A 152 -3.47 -13.07 -4.38
CA THR A 152 -3.83 -13.75 -3.14
C THR A 152 -2.86 -14.90 -2.84
N ALA A 153 -2.38 -15.60 -3.86
CA ALA A 153 -1.33 -16.61 -3.70
C ALA A 153 -0.01 -15.97 -3.23
N ALA A 154 0.37 -14.82 -3.82
CA ALA A 154 1.52 -14.03 -3.37
C ALA A 154 1.35 -13.55 -1.93
N PHE A 155 0.13 -13.16 -1.52
CA PHE A 155 -0.17 -12.78 -0.15
C PHE A 155 0.01 -13.94 0.83
N ARG A 156 -0.50 -15.13 0.52
CA ARG A 156 -0.30 -16.34 1.36
C ARG A 156 1.18 -16.73 1.50
N HIS A 157 1.97 -16.51 0.45
CA HIS A 157 3.42 -16.64 0.53
C HIS A 157 4.01 -15.62 1.52
N ALA A 158 3.58 -14.36 1.41
CA ALA A 158 4.05 -13.27 2.28
C ALA A 158 3.72 -13.52 3.76
N GLU A 159 2.50 -13.96 4.10
CA GLU A 159 2.11 -14.30 5.48
C GLU A 159 3.10 -15.28 6.12
N LYS A 160 3.43 -16.36 5.41
CA LYS A 160 4.37 -17.39 5.91
C LYS A 160 5.78 -16.83 6.11
N ARG A 161 6.24 -16.01 5.19
CA ARG A 161 7.57 -15.39 5.26
C ARG A 161 7.68 -14.43 6.43
N ILE A 162 6.68 -13.56 6.59
CA ILE A 162 6.60 -12.56 7.65
C ILE A 162 6.56 -13.24 9.01
N ALA A 163 5.68 -14.23 9.21
CA ALA A 163 5.60 -14.97 10.46
C ALA A 163 6.96 -15.59 10.86
N GLY A 164 7.71 -16.15 9.91
CA GLY A 164 9.04 -16.69 10.19
C GLY A 164 10.08 -15.62 10.56
N TRP A 165 10.02 -14.43 9.94
CA TRP A 165 10.93 -13.34 10.29
C TRP A 165 10.58 -12.71 11.63
N GLU A 166 9.31 -12.54 11.94
CA GLU A 166 8.81 -12.02 13.22
C GLU A 166 9.20 -12.96 14.38
N ASP A 167 8.99 -14.27 14.21
CA ASP A 167 9.41 -15.29 15.19
C ASP A 167 10.91 -15.24 15.44
N THR A 168 11.72 -15.20 14.38
CA THR A 168 13.18 -15.12 14.49
C THR A 168 13.66 -13.84 15.19
N ALA A 169 12.95 -12.72 14.96
CA ALA A 169 13.28 -11.42 15.56
C ALA A 169 12.68 -11.25 16.97
N GLY A 170 11.85 -12.16 17.44
CA GLY A 170 11.15 -12.05 18.72
C GLY A 170 10.08 -10.96 18.73
N PHE A 171 9.49 -10.65 17.57
CA PHE A 171 8.42 -9.67 17.46
C PHE A 171 7.04 -10.32 17.69
N GLU A 172 6.10 -9.53 18.21
CA GLU A 172 4.70 -9.95 18.19
C GLU A 172 4.19 -10.03 16.75
N PRO A 173 3.40 -11.06 16.38
CA PRO A 173 2.91 -11.22 15.02
C PRO A 173 2.09 -10.02 14.53
N SER A 174 2.41 -9.51 13.34
CA SER A 174 1.67 -8.40 12.71
C SER A 174 0.31 -8.83 12.18
N HIS A 175 0.13 -10.11 11.85
CA HIS A 175 -1.09 -10.68 11.28
C HIS A 175 -1.57 -9.93 10.03
N PRO A 176 -0.86 -10.00 8.89
CA PRO A 176 -1.33 -9.46 7.63
C PRO A 176 -2.75 -9.94 7.29
N GLN A 177 -3.53 -9.11 6.61
CA GLN A 177 -4.92 -9.43 6.30
C GLN A 177 -5.23 -9.23 4.81
N VAL A 178 -6.15 -10.04 4.29
CA VAL A 178 -6.71 -9.92 2.95
C VAL A 178 -8.23 -9.90 3.03
N SER A 179 -8.86 -9.01 2.26
CA SER A 179 -10.32 -8.93 2.06
C SER A 179 -10.60 -8.95 0.56
N GLU A 180 -11.50 -9.84 0.15
CA GLU A 180 -11.96 -10.02 -1.23
C GLU A 180 -13.41 -9.54 -1.35
#